data_7b4155091e6d3ecaa2b617a11641ae98
#
_entry.id   7b4155091e6d3ecaa2b617a11641ae98
#
_cell.length_a   1.000
_cell.length_b   1.000
_cell.length_c   1.000
_cell.angle_alpha   90.00
_cell.angle_beta   90.00
_cell.angle_gamma   90.00
#
_symmetry.space_group_name_H-M   'P 1'
#
loop_
_entity.id
_entity.type
_entity.pdbx_description
1 polymer ?
#
loop_
_entity_poly.entity_id
_entity_poly.type
_entity_poly.pdbx_seq_one_letter_code
_entity_poly.pdbx_strand_id
1 'polypeptide(L)'
;MPDISKLADLCNVLGITVNELLGVEEKSTAAVTKVMEEEELTVEELAEVAPMLPPTEVKEQAEKAKKKKKLKLDRIADMAPYLDQDYLDELVSDADLDDLDGLEDLAPYLSRQTLEKIVEQAKMDDWDEIVEIAPFFSRETIDSLVMRCAEAGEMDQIGELAPFVSKEAFDKLVDEIIDGKYEIIDFDDLEEIYPFLSKESLRKLAKYLMQERDLDALEEIMPFM
;
A
#
# COMPACT_ATOMS: atom_id res chain seq x y z
N MET A 1 23.41 -13.16 -13.97
CA MET A 1 23.39 -12.29 -15.16
C MET A 1 24.78 -11.77 -15.43
N PRO A 2 25.19 -11.51 -16.68
CA PRO A 2 26.45 -10.84 -16.94
C PRO A 2 26.39 -9.43 -16.37
N ASP A 3 27.50 -9.01 -15.76
CA ASP A 3 27.67 -7.65 -15.24
C ASP A 3 27.58 -6.63 -16.40
N ILE A 4 26.79 -5.59 -16.21
CA ILE A 4 26.54 -4.56 -17.25
C ILE A 4 27.84 -3.86 -17.67
N SER A 5 28.82 -3.75 -16.77
CA SER A 5 30.15 -3.20 -17.06
C SER A 5 30.92 -4.00 -18.13
N LYS A 6 30.51 -5.24 -18.41
CA LYS A 6 31.11 -6.11 -19.44
C LYS A 6 30.38 -6.09 -20.78
N LEU A 7 29.22 -5.42 -20.84
CA LEU A 7 28.44 -5.34 -22.08
C LEU A 7 29.18 -4.60 -23.19
N ALA A 8 29.93 -3.54 -22.86
CA ALA A 8 30.74 -2.82 -23.85
C ALA A 8 31.78 -3.70 -24.51
N ASP A 9 32.51 -4.48 -23.73
CA ASP A 9 33.51 -5.42 -24.22
C ASP A 9 32.86 -6.51 -25.08
N LEU A 10 31.69 -7.02 -24.65
CA LEU A 10 30.96 -8.04 -25.40
C LEU A 10 30.43 -7.49 -26.73
N CYS A 11 29.86 -6.29 -26.74
CA CYS A 11 29.42 -5.61 -27.99
C CYS A 11 30.57 -5.39 -28.96
N ASN A 12 31.73 -4.94 -28.45
CA ASN A 12 32.92 -4.75 -29.27
C ASN A 12 33.43 -6.06 -29.87
N VAL A 13 33.43 -7.18 -29.11
CA VAL A 13 33.87 -8.49 -29.57
C VAL A 13 32.88 -9.07 -30.58
N LEU A 14 31.58 -8.88 -30.39
CA LEU A 14 30.54 -9.42 -31.26
C LEU A 14 30.25 -8.53 -32.48
N GLY A 15 30.71 -7.27 -32.47
CA GLY A 15 30.46 -6.30 -33.56
C GLY A 15 28.98 -5.86 -33.64
N ILE A 16 28.25 -5.90 -32.51
CA ILE A 16 26.85 -5.52 -32.43
C ILE A 16 26.68 -4.36 -31.44
N THR A 17 25.56 -3.67 -31.53
CA THR A 17 25.20 -2.60 -30.58
C THR A 17 24.63 -3.19 -29.30
N VAL A 18 24.61 -2.42 -28.20
CA VAL A 18 23.97 -2.82 -26.94
C VAL A 18 22.49 -3.13 -27.16
N ASN A 19 21.81 -2.38 -28.04
CA ASN A 19 20.41 -2.61 -28.42
C ASN A 19 20.19 -4.00 -29.01
N GLU A 20 21.04 -4.36 -29.97
CA GLU A 20 20.95 -5.66 -30.62
C GLU A 20 21.27 -6.80 -29.65
N LEU A 21 22.18 -6.57 -28.70
CA LEU A 21 22.55 -7.58 -27.70
C LEU A 21 21.43 -7.81 -26.67
N LEU A 22 20.75 -6.74 -26.24
CA LEU A 22 19.71 -6.81 -25.20
C LEU A 22 18.30 -6.99 -25.76
N GLY A 23 18.09 -6.74 -27.07
CA GLY A 23 16.76 -6.82 -27.69
C GLY A 23 15.76 -5.77 -27.16
N VAL A 24 16.24 -4.63 -26.69
CA VAL A 24 15.45 -3.63 -25.95
C VAL A 24 15.16 -2.40 -26.80
N GLU A 25 14.08 -1.70 -26.48
CA GLU A 25 13.66 -0.44 -27.13
C GLU A 25 14.65 0.71 -26.88
N GLU A 26 14.61 1.75 -27.73
CA GLU A 26 15.57 2.88 -27.75
C GLU A 26 15.76 3.61 -26.39
N LYS A 27 14.74 3.65 -25.53
CA LYS A 27 14.79 4.35 -24.23
C LYS A 27 15.70 3.65 -23.23
N SER A 28 15.51 2.35 -23.03
CA SER A 28 16.34 1.54 -22.10
C SER A 28 17.81 1.56 -22.52
N THR A 29 18.10 1.73 -23.80
CA THR A 29 19.45 1.85 -24.31
C THR A 29 20.14 3.13 -23.90
N ALA A 30 19.43 4.25 -23.88
CA ALA A 30 19.99 5.52 -23.44
C ALA A 30 20.40 5.45 -21.95
N ALA A 31 19.56 4.85 -21.12
CA ALA A 31 19.85 4.65 -19.70
C ALA A 31 21.05 3.69 -19.47
N VAL A 32 21.13 2.58 -20.22
CA VAL A 32 22.28 1.67 -20.18
C VAL A 32 23.58 2.38 -20.62
N THR A 33 23.52 3.22 -21.63
CA THR A 33 24.69 4.01 -22.10
C THR A 33 25.17 4.95 -21.01
N LYS A 34 24.26 5.65 -20.32
CA LYS A 34 24.59 6.52 -19.19
C LYS A 34 25.30 5.77 -18.06
N VAL A 35 24.79 4.56 -17.72
CA VAL A 35 25.45 3.71 -16.73
C VAL A 35 26.89 3.38 -17.15
N MET A 36 27.10 3.04 -18.43
CA MET A 36 28.43 2.71 -18.97
C MET A 36 29.39 3.91 -18.98
N GLU A 37 28.86 5.11 -19.11
CA GLU A 37 29.62 6.37 -19.12
C GLU A 37 29.75 7.00 -17.72
N GLU A 38 29.28 6.28 -16.66
CA GLU A 38 29.24 6.74 -15.26
C GLU A 38 28.43 8.03 -15.07
N GLU A 39 27.47 8.29 -15.96
CA GLU A 39 26.56 9.43 -15.84
C GLU A 39 25.44 9.15 -14.83
N GLU A 40 24.87 10.24 -14.29
CA GLU A 40 23.75 10.13 -13.36
C GLU A 40 22.46 9.81 -14.11
N LEU A 41 21.71 8.80 -13.60
CA LEU A 41 20.40 8.42 -14.08
C LEU A 41 19.30 9.31 -13.47
N THR A 42 18.21 9.51 -14.21
CA THR A 42 16.95 9.95 -13.61
C THR A 42 16.31 8.75 -12.89
N VAL A 43 15.28 9.01 -12.08
CA VAL A 43 14.57 7.94 -11.34
C VAL A 43 13.90 6.99 -12.32
N GLU A 44 13.29 7.53 -13.36
CA GLU A 44 12.63 6.78 -14.42
C GLU A 44 13.63 5.88 -15.18
N GLU A 45 14.78 6.43 -15.53
CA GLU A 45 15.85 5.67 -16.19
C GLU A 45 16.44 4.60 -15.27
N LEU A 46 16.55 4.88 -13.96
CA LEU A 46 17.02 3.90 -12.98
C LEU A 46 16.04 2.74 -12.85
N ALA A 47 14.74 3.00 -12.76
CA ALA A 47 13.71 1.98 -12.70
C ALA A 47 13.78 1.04 -13.93
N GLU A 48 13.95 1.59 -15.15
CA GLU A 48 14.08 0.80 -16.37
C GLU A 48 15.31 -0.13 -16.39
N VAL A 49 16.44 0.29 -15.80
CA VAL A 49 17.68 -0.49 -15.82
C VAL A 49 17.96 -1.25 -14.53
N ALA A 50 17.20 -1.03 -13.47
CA ALA A 50 17.37 -1.71 -12.19
C ALA A 50 17.44 -3.27 -12.31
N PRO A 51 16.64 -3.93 -13.17
CA PRO A 51 16.76 -5.37 -13.40
C PRO A 51 18.11 -5.83 -13.93
N MET A 52 18.89 -4.93 -14.54
CA MET A 52 20.16 -5.22 -15.20
C MET A 52 21.38 -4.82 -14.35
N LEU A 53 21.16 -4.03 -13.28
CA LEU A 53 22.21 -3.52 -12.40
C LEU A 53 22.44 -4.43 -11.19
N PRO A 54 23.65 -4.48 -10.64
CA PRO A 54 23.86 -5.02 -9.31
C PRO A 54 23.08 -4.21 -8.26
N PRO A 55 22.55 -4.85 -7.19
CA PRO A 55 21.80 -4.15 -6.13
C PRO A 55 22.56 -2.97 -5.50
N THR A 56 23.89 -3.10 -5.38
CA THR A 56 24.77 -2.03 -4.85
C THR A 56 24.75 -0.78 -5.73
N GLU A 57 24.70 -0.96 -7.05
CA GLU A 57 24.68 0.13 -8.01
C GLU A 57 23.30 0.78 -8.08
N VAL A 58 22.22 0.00 -8.02
CA VAL A 58 20.85 0.52 -7.89
C VAL A 58 20.75 1.42 -6.66
N LYS A 59 21.28 0.97 -5.53
CA LYS A 59 21.32 1.74 -4.29
C LYS A 59 22.11 3.06 -4.44
N GLU A 60 23.30 3.02 -5.03
CA GLU A 60 24.11 4.23 -5.25
C GLU A 60 23.43 5.26 -6.15
N GLN A 61 22.77 4.82 -7.21
CA GLN A 61 22.03 5.70 -8.11
C GLN A 61 20.75 6.25 -7.46
N ALA A 62 20.04 5.44 -6.69
CA ALA A 62 18.88 5.88 -5.91
C ALA A 62 19.25 6.97 -4.89
N GLU A 63 20.40 6.83 -4.20
CA GLU A 63 20.93 7.85 -3.30
C GLU A 63 21.25 9.18 -4.00
N LYS A 64 21.76 9.13 -5.23
CA LYS A 64 22.01 10.34 -6.03
C LYS A 64 20.68 11.00 -6.43
N ALA A 65 19.70 10.22 -6.84
CA ALA A 65 18.38 10.70 -7.22
C ALA A 65 17.63 11.35 -6.04
N LYS A 66 17.63 10.71 -4.87
CA LYS A 66 17.03 11.19 -3.62
C LYS A 66 17.52 12.58 -3.22
N LYS A 67 18.81 12.89 -3.43
CA LYS A 67 19.40 14.20 -3.11
C LYS A 67 18.83 15.35 -3.94
N LYS A 68 18.22 15.07 -5.08
CA LYS A 68 17.69 16.07 -6.00
C LYS A 68 16.21 16.36 -5.75
N LYS A 69 15.42 15.36 -5.43
CA LYS A 69 13.98 15.45 -5.22
C LYS A 69 13.51 14.28 -4.34
N LYS A 70 12.45 14.50 -3.55
CA LYS A 70 11.73 13.41 -2.90
C LYS A 70 11.21 12.44 -3.96
N LEU A 71 11.39 11.15 -3.73
CA LEU A 71 10.92 10.11 -4.62
C LEU A 71 9.43 9.86 -4.37
N LYS A 72 8.70 9.55 -5.41
CA LYS A 72 7.33 9.05 -5.32
C LYS A 72 7.35 7.55 -5.07
N LEU A 73 6.30 7.02 -4.43
CA LEU A 73 6.19 5.59 -4.09
C LEU A 73 6.18 4.71 -5.33
N ASP A 74 5.46 5.09 -6.40
CA ASP A 74 5.43 4.37 -7.67
C ASP A 74 6.84 4.11 -8.23
N ARG A 75 7.74 5.10 -8.10
CA ARG A 75 9.12 4.99 -8.57
C ARG A 75 10.00 4.15 -7.66
N ILE A 76 9.73 4.14 -6.36
CA ILE A 76 10.41 3.25 -5.43
C ILE A 76 9.93 1.81 -5.67
N ALA A 77 8.65 1.60 -5.96
CA ALA A 77 8.07 0.31 -6.28
C ALA A 77 8.77 -0.37 -7.46
N ASP A 78 9.01 0.37 -8.54
CA ASP A 78 9.75 -0.13 -9.70
C ASP A 78 11.15 -0.70 -9.36
N MET A 79 11.78 -0.21 -8.30
CA MET A 79 13.11 -0.62 -7.86
C MET A 79 13.08 -1.63 -6.69
N ALA A 80 11.94 -1.82 -6.03
CA ALA A 80 11.83 -2.58 -4.79
C ALA A 80 12.39 -4.02 -4.88
N PRO A 81 12.17 -4.80 -5.97
CA PRO A 81 12.72 -6.14 -6.08
C PRO A 81 14.26 -6.23 -6.08
N TYR A 82 14.94 -5.10 -6.28
CA TYR A 82 16.40 -5.03 -6.44
C TYR A 82 17.12 -4.39 -5.25
N LEU A 83 16.36 -3.98 -4.22
CA LEU A 83 16.85 -3.31 -3.02
C LEU A 83 16.58 -4.16 -1.77
N ASP A 84 17.39 -3.98 -0.74
CA ASP A 84 17.12 -4.61 0.56
C ASP A 84 16.05 -3.86 1.34
N GLN A 85 15.33 -4.58 2.22
CA GLN A 85 14.21 -4.06 3.00
C GLN A 85 14.60 -2.85 3.86
N ASP A 86 15.73 -2.91 4.55
CA ASP A 86 16.16 -1.82 5.44
C ASP A 86 16.37 -0.52 4.66
N TYR A 87 16.92 -0.63 3.45
CA TYR A 87 17.13 0.52 2.58
C TYR A 87 15.82 1.03 1.96
N LEU A 88 14.90 0.14 1.59
CA LEU A 88 13.56 0.53 1.13
C LEU A 88 12.77 1.26 2.22
N ASP A 89 12.83 0.78 3.45
CA ASP A 89 12.22 1.45 4.61
C ASP A 89 12.77 2.88 4.79
N GLU A 90 14.07 3.08 4.58
CA GLU A 90 14.71 4.40 4.62
C GLU A 90 14.25 5.29 3.46
N LEU A 91 14.20 4.74 2.22
CA LEU A 91 13.76 5.47 1.03
C LEU A 91 12.32 5.96 1.18
N VAL A 92 11.43 5.08 1.62
CA VAL A 92 10.01 5.38 1.80
C VAL A 92 9.80 6.38 2.93
N SER A 93 10.58 6.30 4.01
CA SER A 93 10.50 7.28 5.11
C SER A 93 10.82 8.72 4.68
N ASP A 94 11.58 8.89 3.61
CA ASP A 94 11.95 10.18 3.02
C ASP A 94 11.16 10.51 1.76
N ALA A 95 10.24 9.63 1.33
CA ALA A 95 9.46 9.78 0.11
C ALA A 95 8.39 10.88 0.20
N ASP A 96 7.78 11.17 -0.94
CA ASP A 96 6.59 11.99 -1.01
C ASP A 96 5.37 11.11 -0.77
N LEU A 97 4.69 11.34 0.34
CA LEU A 97 3.50 10.60 0.77
C LEU A 97 2.21 11.41 0.53
N ASP A 98 2.24 12.43 -0.32
CA ASP A 98 1.03 13.17 -0.69
C ASP A 98 0.11 12.36 -1.63
N ASP A 99 0.64 11.28 -2.21
CA ASP A 99 0.02 10.35 -3.14
C ASP A 99 0.56 8.94 -2.82
N LEU A 100 -0.31 7.98 -2.54
CA LEU A 100 0.06 6.62 -2.16
C LEU A 100 0.13 5.64 -3.34
N ASP A 101 0.01 6.13 -4.60
CA ASP A 101 0.16 5.32 -5.80
C ASP A 101 1.43 4.44 -5.75
N GLY A 102 1.28 3.14 -5.96
CA GLY A 102 2.36 2.16 -5.92
C GLY A 102 2.66 1.59 -4.53
N LEU A 103 1.88 1.97 -3.50
CA LEU A 103 2.05 1.41 -2.17
C LEU A 103 1.73 -0.10 -2.13
N GLU A 104 0.76 -0.56 -2.91
CA GLU A 104 0.42 -1.99 -3.02
C GLU A 104 1.61 -2.81 -3.53
N ASP A 105 2.31 -2.31 -4.55
CA ASP A 105 3.50 -2.96 -5.13
C ASP A 105 4.69 -2.94 -4.17
N LEU A 106 4.78 -1.94 -3.29
CA LEU A 106 5.82 -1.80 -2.28
C LEU A 106 5.57 -2.65 -1.03
N ALA A 107 4.31 -2.85 -0.64
CA ALA A 107 3.95 -3.47 0.63
C ALA A 107 4.63 -4.82 0.90
N PRO A 108 4.82 -5.74 -0.09
CA PRO A 108 5.53 -7.00 0.12
C PRO A 108 7.02 -6.85 0.49
N TYR A 109 7.63 -5.71 0.18
CA TYR A 109 9.06 -5.45 0.37
C TYR A 109 9.36 -4.60 1.61
N LEU A 110 8.37 -3.90 2.14
CA LEU A 110 8.52 -3.01 3.29
C LEU A 110 8.37 -3.78 4.62
N SER A 111 8.99 -3.24 5.66
CA SER A 111 8.68 -3.70 7.01
C SER A 111 7.29 -3.27 7.43
N ARG A 112 6.63 -4.12 8.25
CA ARG A 112 5.32 -3.77 8.82
C ARG A 112 5.35 -2.41 9.53
N GLN A 113 6.42 -2.12 10.23
CA GLN A 113 6.56 -0.86 10.95
C GLN A 113 6.55 0.36 10.03
N THR A 114 7.13 0.25 8.85
CA THR A 114 7.12 1.32 7.83
C THR A 114 5.72 1.48 7.24
N LEU A 115 5.05 0.38 6.90
CA LEU A 115 3.66 0.41 6.44
C LEU A 115 2.72 1.06 7.46
N GLU A 116 2.82 0.68 8.74
CA GLU A 116 2.02 1.26 9.83
C GLU A 116 2.24 2.77 9.96
N LYS A 117 3.47 3.25 9.84
CA LYS A 117 3.77 4.69 9.86
C LYS A 117 3.19 5.44 8.66
N ILE A 118 3.19 4.84 7.47
CA ILE A 118 2.57 5.43 6.28
C ILE A 118 1.08 5.63 6.54
N VAL A 119 0.40 4.58 7.00
CA VAL A 119 -1.04 4.60 7.26
C VAL A 119 -1.43 5.55 8.38
N GLU A 120 -0.59 5.71 9.42
CA GLU A 120 -0.82 6.71 10.46
C GLU A 120 -0.84 8.15 9.91
N GLN A 121 -0.12 8.42 8.82
CA GLN A 121 -0.02 9.72 8.16
C GLN A 121 -0.97 9.87 6.97
N ALA A 122 -1.51 8.79 6.47
CA ALA A 122 -2.40 8.75 5.30
C ALA A 122 -3.70 9.52 5.56
N LYS A 123 -4.22 10.13 4.51
CA LYS A 123 -5.53 10.80 4.50
C LYS A 123 -6.63 9.78 4.23
N MET A 124 -7.86 10.11 4.58
CA MET A 124 -9.01 9.25 4.22
C MET A 124 -9.26 9.20 2.72
N ASP A 125 -8.79 10.19 1.96
CA ASP A 125 -8.87 10.21 0.49
C ASP A 125 -8.00 9.09 -0.16
N ASP A 126 -7.04 8.50 0.58
CA ASP A 126 -6.14 7.42 0.14
C ASP A 126 -6.66 6.04 0.61
N TRP A 127 -7.97 5.90 0.80
CA TRP A 127 -8.56 4.70 1.44
C TRP A 127 -8.39 3.44 0.60
N ASP A 128 -8.61 3.53 -0.70
CA ASP A 128 -8.52 2.39 -1.61
C ASP A 128 -7.12 1.74 -1.53
N GLU A 129 -6.06 2.56 -1.54
CA GLU A 129 -4.67 2.11 -1.43
C GLU A 129 -4.38 1.48 -0.06
N ILE A 130 -5.02 1.98 1.02
CA ILE A 130 -4.87 1.43 2.37
C ILE A 130 -5.53 0.05 2.47
N VAL A 131 -6.71 -0.12 1.90
CA VAL A 131 -7.44 -1.40 1.93
C VAL A 131 -6.69 -2.49 1.18
N GLU A 132 -6.12 -2.18 0.01
CA GLU A 132 -5.34 -3.13 -0.80
C GLU A 132 -4.16 -3.74 -0.03
N ILE A 133 -3.56 -2.98 0.87
CA ILE A 133 -2.43 -3.44 1.69
C ILE A 133 -2.83 -3.94 3.09
N ALA A 134 -4.13 -4.01 3.40
CA ALA A 134 -4.62 -4.50 4.69
C ALA A 134 -4.02 -5.85 5.14
N PRO A 135 -3.76 -6.85 4.25
CA PRO A 135 -3.14 -8.11 4.64
C PRO A 135 -1.74 -7.98 5.25
N PHE A 136 -1.05 -6.87 5.05
CA PHE A 136 0.31 -6.63 5.56
C PHE A 136 0.33 -5.96 6.93
N PHE A 137 -0.81 -5.45 7.41
CA PHE A 137 -0.90 -4.78 8.70
C PHE A 137 -0.97 -5.75 9.89
N SER A 138 -0.68 -5.24 11.06
CA SER A 138 -1.05 -5.91 12.31
C SER A 138 -2.56 -5.80 12.53
N ARG A 139 -3.10 -6.74 13.30
CA ARG A 139 -4.51 -6.69 13.67
C ARG A 139 -4.85 -5.42 14.46
N GLU A 140 -3.94 -4.99 15.31
CA GLU A 140 -4.06 -3.76 16.09
C GLU A 140 -4.16 -2.52 15.20
N THR A 141 -3.40 -2.49 14.10
CA THR A 141 -3.47 -1.40 13.12
C THR A 141 -4.82 -1.38 12.41
N ILE A 142 -5.29 -2.54 11.95
CA ILE A 142 -6.62 -2.66 11.32
C ILE A 142 -7.74 -2.26 12.28
N ASP A 143 -7.70 -2.74 13.52
CA ASP A 143 -8.67 -2.37 14.55
C ASP A 143 -8.68 -0.85 14.81
N SER A 144 -7.51 -0.21 14.75
CA SER A 144 -7.39 1.25 14.87
C SER A 144 -7.95 1.98 13.65
N LEU A 145 -7.74 1.44 12.43
CA LEU A 145 -8.30 2.01 11.20
C LEU A 145 -9.83 1.99 11.22
N VAL A 146 -10.45 0.89 11.63
CA VAL A 146 -11.90 0.79 11.80
C VAL A 146 -12.44 1.88 12.74
N MET A 147 -11.77 2.14 13.87
CA MET A 147 -12.20 3.20 14.77
C MET A 147 -12.02 4.60 14.14
N ARG A 148 -10.98 4.80 13.33
CA ARG A 148 -10.78 6.06 12.60
C ARG A 148 -11.89 6.29 11.55
N CYS A 149 -12.28 5.25 10.80
CA CYS A 149 -13.39 5.31 9.85
C CYS A 149 -14.69 5.69 10.57
N ALA A 150 -15.00 5.03 11.69
CA ALA A 150 -16.18 5.34 12.49
C ALA A 150 -16.17 6.78 13.03
N GLU A 151 -15.00 7.29 13.45
CA GLU A 151 -14.84 8.69 13.90
C GLU A 151 -14.96 9.71 12.76
N ALA A 152 -14.60 9.33 11.55
CA ALA A 152 -14.76 10.15 10.35
C ALA A 152 -16.21 10.12 9.79
N GLY A 153 -17.04 9.15 10.19
CA GLY A 153 -18.37 8.91 9.64
C GLY A 153 -18.40 8.09 8.37
N GLU A 154 -17.26 7.49 7.99
CA GLU A 154 -17.08 6.66 6.78
C GLU A 154 -17.34 5.18 7.13
N MET A 155 -18.61 4.86 7.43
CA MET A 155 -19.00 3.51 7.91
C MET A 155 -18.95 2.46 6.81
N ASP A 156 -19.22 2.82 5.57
CA ASP A 156 -19.15 1.97 4.39
C ASP A 156 -17.74 1.39 4.18
N GLN A 157 -16.71 2.17 4.48
CA GLN A 157 -15.32 1.75 4.35
C GLN A 157 -14.92 0.65 5.34
N ILE A 158 -15.64 0.51 6.46
CA ILE A 158 -15.37 -0.54 7.45
C ILE A 158 -15.62 -1.94 6.89
N GLY A 159 -16.60 -2.07 5.96
CA GLY A 159 -16.93 -3.33 5.30
C GLY A 159 -15.74 -3.95 4.58
N GLU A 160 -14.95 -3.15 3.88
CA GLU A 160 -13.79 -3.61 3.13
C GLU A 160 -12.68 -4.19 4.03
N LEU A 161 -12.52 -3.65 5.25
CA LEU A 161 -11.58 -4.17 6.24
C LEU A 161 -12.13 -5.36 7.06
N ALA A 162 -13.44 -5.63 7.00
CA ALA A 162 -14.11 -6.58 7.88
C ALA A 162 -13.46 -7.97 7.99
N PRO A 163 -12.91 -8.58 6.90
CA PRO A 163 -12.24 -9.87 6.99
C PRO A 163 -11.00 -9.89 7.89
N PHE A 164 -10.40 -8.74 8.14
CA PHE A 164 -9.14 -8.60 8.88
C PHE A 164 -9.33 -8.09 10.31
N VAL A 165 -10.51 -7.56 10.64
CA VAL A 165 -10.84 -6.93 11.92
C VAL A 165 -10.99 -7.97 13.04
N SER A 166 -10.58 -7.62 14.24
CA SER A 166 -10.80 -8.48 15.43
C SER A 166 -12.27 -8.45 15.88
N LYS A 167 -12.72 -9.54 16.49
CA LYS A 167 -14.06 -9.58 17.10
C LYS A 167 -14.21 -8.54 18.19
N GLU A 168 -13.17 -8.34 18.94
CA GLU A 168 -13.09 -7.38 20.04
C GLU A 168 -13.28 -5.95 19.56
N ALA A 169 -12.71 -5.60 18.38
CA ALA A 169 -12.90 -4.31 17.77
C ALA A 169 -14.34 -4.12 17.27
N PHE A 170 -14.92 -5.13 16.64
CA PHE A 170 -16.33 -5.09 16.26
C PHE A 170 -17.29 -5.00 17.45
N ASP A 171 -17.04 -5.78 18.50
CA ASP A 171 -17.85 -5.72 19.71
C ASP A 171 -17.81 -4.31 20.32
N LYS A 172 -16.62 -3.69 20.34
CA LYS A 172 -16.43 -2.31 20.79
C LYS A 172 -17.13 -1.31 19.86
N LEU A 173 -17.00 -1.46 18.54
CA LEU A 173 -17.66 -0.59 17.56
C LEU A 173 -19.18 -0.59 17.77
N VAL A 174 -19.79 -1.77 17.87
CA VAL A 174 -21.23 -1.91 18.12
C VAL A 174 -21.65 -1.26 19.43
N ASP A 175 -20.90 -1.46 20.51
CA ASP A 175 -21.20 -0.84 21.80
C ASP A 175 -21.11 0.70 21.71
N GLU A 176 -20.10 1.26 21.03
CA GLU A 176 -19.94 2.71 20.83
C GLU A 176 -21.02 3.31 19.92
N ILE A 177 -21.50 2.56 18.91
CA ILE A 177 -22.64 2.93 18.06
C ILE A 177 -23.92 3.04 18.91
N ILE A 178 -24.21 2.01 19.71
CA ILE A 178 -25.40 1.96 20.57
C ILE A 178 -25.38 3.08 21.63
N ASP A 179 -24.20 3.41 22.12
CA ASP A 179 -24.01 4.50 23.10
C ASP A 179 -24.09 5.90 22.43
N GLY A 180 -24.28 5.96 21.10
CA GLY A 180 -24.44 7.22 20.37
C GLY A 180 -23.13 8.01 20.21
N LYS A 181 -21.98 7.34 20.24
CA LYS A 181 -20.68 7.99 20.04
C LYS A 181 -20.50 8.45 18.58
N TYR A 182 -21.06 7.68 17.64
CA TYR A 182 -20.99 7.97 16.22
C TYR A 182 -22.36 8.38 15.68
N GLU A 183 -22.39 9.36 14.78
CA GLU A 183 -23.60 9.74 14.06
C GLU A 183 -23.73 8.83 12.82
N ILE A 184 -24.55 7.79 12.93
CA ILE A 184 -24.85 6.90 11.80
C ILE A 184 -26.03 7.48 11.06
N ILE A 185 -25.82 7.83 9.79
CA ILE A 185 -26.84 8.41 8.92
C ILE A 185 -27.70 7.29 8.29
N ASP A 186 -27.06 6.17 7.94
CA ASP A 186 -27.66 5.01 7.32
C ASP A 186 -27.09 3.72 7.90
N PHE A 187 -27.94 2.80 8.36
CA PHE A 187 -27.50 1.49 8.86
C PHE A 187 -27.20 0.50 7.73
N ASP A 188 -27.63 0.81 6.51
CA ASP A 188 -27.27 0.01 5.31
C ASP A 188 -25.73 0.00 5.13
N ASP A 189 -25.03 1.06 5.53
CA ASP A 189 -23.57 1.14 5.52
C ASP A 189 -22.89 0.09 6.42
N LEU A 190 -23.62 -0.53 7.34
CA LEU A 190 -23.12 -1.60 8.23
C LEU A 190 -23.45 -3.01 7.76
N GLU A 191 -24.19 -3.18 6.65
CA GLU A 191 -24.63 -4.48 6.17
C GLU A 191 -23.44 -5.43 5.96
N GLU A 192 -22.35 -4.92 5.41
CA GLU A 192 -21.15 -5.71 5.08
C GLU A 192 -20.43 -6.28 6.31
N ILE A 193 -20.60 -5.68 7.48
CA ILE A 193 -19.96 -6.16 8.72
C ILE A 193 -20.80 -7.21 9.47
N TYR A 194 -22.09 -7.35 9.21
CA TYR A 194 -22.98 -8.28 9.93
C TYR A 194 -22.46 -9.72 9.98
N PRO A 195 -21.90 -10.31 8.89
CA PRO A 195 -21.34 -11.67 8.92
C PRO A 195 -20.18 -11.86 9.89
N PHE A 196 -19.50 -10.78 10.25
CA PHE A 196 -18.29 -10.79 11.10
C PHE A 196 -18.58 -10.49 12.56
N LEU A 197 -19.78 -9.98 12.87
CA LEU A 197 -20.17 -9.65 14.24
C LEU A 197 -20.36 -10.90 15.12
N SER A 198 -20.11 -10.74 16.40
CA SER A 198 -20.49 -11.78 17.36
C SER A 198 -22.00 -11.87 17.49
N LYS A 199 -22.51 -13.07 17.88
CA LYS A 199 -23.95 -13.23 18.15
C LYS A 199 -24.47 -12.31 19.26
N GLU A 200 -23.58 -11.89 20.15
CA GLU A 200 -23.92 -10.93 21.20
C GLU A 200 -24.10 -9.54 20.62
N SER A 201 -23.15 -9.09 19.79
CA SER A 201 -23.20 -7.80 19.11
C SER A 201 -24.39 -7.71 18.16
N LEU A 202 -24.66 -8.75 17.37
CA LEU A 202 -25.86 -8.82 16.52
C LEU A 202 -27.15 -8.63 17.33
N ARG A 203 -27.27 -9.28 18.50
CA ARG A 203 -28.46 -9.12 19.36
C ARG A 203 -28.56 -7.74 19.98
N LYS A 204 -27.45 -7.13 20.36
CA LYS A 204 -27.43 -5.75 20.88
C LYS A 204 -27.86 -4.78 19.79
N LEU A 205 -27.30 -4.91 18.61
CA LEU A 205 -27.61 -4.05 17.47
C LEU A 205 -29.08 -4.22 17.02
N ALA A 206 -29.57 -5.45 16.86
CA ALA A 206 -30.96 -5.69 16.54
C ALA A 206 -31.93 -5.09 17.56
N LYS A 207 -31.61 -5.16 18.86
CA LYS A 207 -32.42 -4.55 19.90
C LYS A 207 -32.39 -3.01 19.78
N TYR A 208 -31.25 -2.42 19.45
CA TYR A 208 -31.12 -0.98 19.21
C TYR A 208 -31.94 -0.55 18.01
N LEU A 209 -31.83 -1.22 16.87
CA LEU A 209 -32.61 -0.97 15.65
C LEU A 209 -34.14 -1.05 15.89
N MET A 210 -34.57 -2.01 16.71
CA MET A 210 -35.98 -2.09 17.15
C MET A 210 -36.44 -0.85 17.91
N GLN A 211 -35.58 -0.26 18.74
CA GLN A 211 -35.91 0.96 19.50
C GLN A 211 -35.95 2.19 18.62
N GLU A 212 -35.04 2.29 17.66
CA GLU A 212 -34.99 3.33 16.66
C GLU A 212 -36.09 3.20 15.58
N ARG A 213 -36.75 2.02 15.53
CA ARG A 213 -37.78 1.65 14.54
C ARG A 213 -37.26 1.57 13.10
N ASP A 214 -36.00 1.26 12.95
CA ASP A 214 -35.39 0.95 11.68
C ASP A 214 -35.72 -0.51 11.33
N LEU A 215 -36.76 -0.71 10.52
CA LEU A 215 -37.24 -2.04 10.18
C LEU A 215 -36.49 -2.62 8.99
N ASP A 216 -35.93 -1.78 8.13
CA ASP A 216 -35.19 -2.19 6.95
C ASP A 216 -33.84 -2.78 7.39
N ALA A 217 -33.03 -2.06 8.16
CA ALA A 217 -31.79 -2.58 8.76
C ALA A 217 -32.02 -3.81 9.68
N LEU A 218 -33.19 -3.85 10.36
CA LEU A 218 -33.55 -5.01 11.17
C LEU A 218 -33.81 -6.26 10.32
N GLU A 219 -34.43 -6.12 9.13
CA GLU A 219 -34.65 -7.25 8.21
C GLU A 219 -33.31 -7.79 7.67
N GLU A 220 -32.35 -6.93 7.40
CA GLU A 220 -31.01 -7.28 6.88
C GLU A 220 -30.15 -8.03 7.91
N ILE A 221 -30.18 -7.63 9.19
CA ILE A 221 -29.41 -8.31 10.25
C ILE A 221 -29.97 -9.70 10.63
N MET A 222 -31.28 -9.93 10.42
CA MET A 222 -31.94 -11.17 10.84
C MET A 222 -31.30 -12.47 10.32
N PRO A 223 -30.81 -12.57 9.07
CA PRO A 223 -30.18 -13.79 8.58
C PRO A 223 -28.91 -14.21 9.35
N PHE A 224 -28.26 -13.28 10.05
CA PHE A 224 -27.00 -13.50 10.76
C PHE A 224 -27.15 -13.82 12.23
N MET A 225 -28.35 -13.71 12.79
CA MET A 225 -28.65 -13.94 14.25
C MET A 225 -28.71 -15.45 14.65
#